data_1b72f8457d4d54149071c2d4900984e5
#
_entry.id   1b72f8457d4d54149071c2d4900984e5
#
_cell.length_a   1.000
_cell.length_b   1.000
_cell.length_c   1.000
_cell.angle_alpha   90.00
_cell.angle_beta   90.00
_cell.angle_gamma   90.00
#
_symmetry.space_group_name_H-M   'P 1'
#
loop_
_entity.id
_entity.type
_entity.pdbx_description
1 polymer ?
#
loop_
_entity_poly.entity_id
_entity_poly.type
_entity_poly.pdbx_seq_one_letter_code
_entity_poly.pdbx_strand_id
1 'polypeptide(L)'
;MDSKSNHDKISWDSYNKHTNTIGRVLSIITLVMLVLAPFLIGKYLGAYPDLKAVGSGFLSVGIVWLVSSVAEFLIYTPMLGSGGGYLAFITGNLINMKIPCAMNARDMVGAKTGTKENEIISTISIVTSSLVTILVLAIGVLLMVPLQPILQSPVLYPAFENVVPALFGAMAYKYYRKNMNIAIFPFIIMSVLFTLIPGLISSTSFMIVPSGAIAIGVAYLFYKKSKKTRMNEGESE
;
A
#
# COMPACT_ATOMS: atom_id res chain seq x y z
N MET A 1 16.71 -0.17 41.64
CA MET A 1 16.05 0.30 40.40
C MET A 1 16.64 -0.35 39.15
N ASP A 2 17.88 -0.76 39.11
CA ASP A 2 18.58 -1.33 37.92
C ASP A 2 18.15 -2.75 37.47
N SER A 3 17.75 -3.61 38.39
CA SER A 3 17.41 -5.01 38.05
C SER A 3 16.16 -5.14 37.18
N LYS A 4 15.12 -4.36 37.44
CA LYS A 4 13.87 -4.35 36.65
C LYS A 4 14.09 -3.78 35.24
N SER A 5 14.86 -2.71 35.11
CA SER A 5 15.23 -2.11 33.84
C SER A 5 16.07 -3.07 32.96
N ASN A 6 16.94 -3.85 33.56
CA ASN A 6 17.76 -4.82 32.83
C ASN A 6 16.93 -6.04 32.37
N HIS A 7 16.01 -6.51 33.20
CA HIS A 7 15.09 -7.60 32.83
C HIS A 7 14.15 -7.19 31.67
N ASP A 8 13.65 -5.97 31.69
CA ASP A 8 12.78 -5.42 30.62
C ASP A 8 13.53 -5.23 29.28
N LYS A 9 14.82 -4.88 29.34
CA LYS A 9 15.68 -4.79 28.14
C LYS A 9 15.94 -6.18 27.54
N ILE A 10 16.32 -7.15 28.36
CA ILE A 10 16.59 -8.52 27.90
C ILE A 10 15.34 -9.16 27.31
N SER A 11 14.19 -8.94 27.91
CA SER A 11 12.89 -9.41 27.36
C SER A 11 12.56 -8.79 26.02
N TRP A 12 12.80 -7.48 25.85
CA TRP A 12 12.55 -6.77 24.60
C TRP A 12 13.51 -7.18 23.49
N ASP A 13 14.77 -7.36 23.77
CA ASP A 13 15.78 -7.83 22.82
C ASP A 13 15.48 -9.26 22.35
N SER A 14 15.02 -10.11 23.26
CA SER A 14 14.57 -11.45 22.92
C SER A 14 13.33 -11.43 22.01
N TYR A 15 12.35 -10.60 22.32
CA TYR A 15 11.17 -10.38 21.47
C TYR A 15 11.57 -9.94 20.06
N ASN A 16 12.41 -8.92 19.94
CA ASN A 16 12.85 -8.41 18.65
C ASN A 16 13.62 -9.46 17.84
N LYS A 17 14.49 -10.24 18.48
CA LYS A 17 15.23 -11.30 17.83
C LYS A 17 14.30 -12.38 17.27
N HIS A 18 13.33 -12.84 18.05
CA HIS A 18 12.35 -13.84 17.61
C HIS A 18 11.48 -13.31 16.49
N THR A 19 10.92 -12.12 16.64
CA THR A 19 10.07 -11.46 15.64
C THR A 19 10.80 -11.28 14.32
N ASN A 20 12.05 -10.80 14.35
CA ASN A 20 12.85 -10.64 13.14
C ASN A 20 13.21 -11.98 12.49
N THR A 21 13.51 -13.00 13.28
CA THR A 21 13.84 -14.32 12.73
C THR A 21 12.61 -14.95 12.06
N ILE A 22 11.50 -15.01 12.77
CA ILE A 22 10.23 -15.57 12.25
C ILE A 22 9.76 -14.74 11.04
N GLY A 23 9.79 -13.41 11.13
CA GLY A 23 9.39 -12.51 10.06
C GLY A 23 10.19 -12.74 8.79
N ARG A 24 11.51 -12.85 8.86
CA ARG A 24 12.39 -13.15 7.72
C ARG A 24 12.07 -14.51 7.11
N VAL A 25 11.96 -15.55 7.94
CA VAL A 25 11.65 -16.91 7.44
C VAL A 25 10.32 -16.93 6.73
N LEU A 26 9.26 -16.36 7.32
CA LEU A 26 7.94 -16.30 6.71
C LEU A 26 7.95 -15.45 5.41
N SER A 27 8.66 -14.33 5.40
CA SER A 27 8.80 -13.50 4.19
C SER A 27 9.49 -14.26 3.05
N ILE A 28 10.54 -15.02 3.34
CA ILE A 28 11.22 -15.85 2.35
C ILE A 28 10.29 -16.94 1.83
N ILE A 29 9.59 -17.66 2.71
CA ILE A 29 8.62 -18.69 2.32
C ILE A 29 7.54 -18.09 1.42
N THR A 30 6.97 -16.96 1.82
CA THR A 30 5.93 -16.27 1.04
C THR A 30 6.44 -15.85 -0.34
N LEU A 31 7.65 -15.28 -0.41
CA LEU A 31 8.27 -14.89 -1.67
C LEU A 31 8.49 -16.10 -2.58
N VAL A 32 9.01 -17.20 -2.05
CA VAL A 32 9.21 -18.44 -2.80
C VAL A 32 7.88 -18.98 -3.31
N MET A 33 6.83 -19.00 -2.48
CA MET A 33 5.49 -19.43 -2.90
C MET A 33 4.91 -18.55 -4.01
N LEU A 34 5.05 -17.22 -3.89
CA LEU A 34 4.57 -16.28 -4.91
C LEU A 34 5.27 -16.47 -6.25
N VAL A 35 6.59 -16.69 -6.23
CA VAL A 35 7.38 -16.93 -7.45
C VAL A 35 7.06 -18.30 -8.06
N LEU A 36 6.93 -19.35 -7.24
CA LEU A 36 6.66 -20.70 -7.72
C LEU A 36 5.24 -20.92 -8.23
N ALA A 37 4.25 -20.21 -7.66
CA ALA A 37 2.83 -20.42 -8.00
C ALA A 37 2.54 -20.34 -9.50
N PRO A 38 2.95 -19.29 -10.26
CA PRO A 38 2.69 -19.22 -11.70
C PRO A 38 3.38 -20.36 -12.48
N PHE A 39 4.58 -20.79 -12.07
CA PHE A 39 5.27 -21.90 -12.73
C PHE A 39 4.58 -23.25 -12.48
N LEU A 40 4.09 -23.49 -11.26
CA LEU A 40 3.35 -24.70 -10.93
C LEU A 40 2.00 -24.74 -11.65
N ILE A 41 1.28 -23.63 -11.72
CA ILE A 41 0.03 -23.51 -12.47
C ILE A 41 0.28 -23.71 -13.97
N GLY A 42 1.31 -23.07 -14.52
CA GLY A 42 1.71 -23.23 -15.91
C GLY A 42 2.05 -24.69 -16.26
N LYS A 43 2.78 -25.38 -15.37
CA LYS A 43 3.09 -26.80 -15.53
C LYS A 43 1.81 -27.65 -15.51
N TYR A 44 0.89 -27.39 -14.59
CA TYR A 44 -0.37 -28.13 -14.50
C TYR A 44 -1.25 -27.96 -15.74
N LEU A 45 -1.29 -26.74 -16.30
CA LEU A 45 -2.08 -26.41 -17.50
C LEU A 45 -1.35 -26.73 -18.82
N GLY A 46 -0.13 -27.24 -18.79
CA GLY A 46 0.67 -27.49 -19.99
C GLY A 46 1.14 -26.21 -20.72
N ALA A 47 1.02 -25.05 -20.08
CA ALA A 47 1.41 -23.75 -20.61
C ALA A 47 2.67 -23.26 -19.90
N TYR A 48 3.83 -23.54 -20.51
CA TYR A 48 5.10 -23.07 -19.93
C TYR A 48 5.33 -21.59 -20.21
N PRO A 49 5.71 -20.79 -19.20
CA PRO A 49 6.01 -19.38 -19.40
C PRO A 49 7.28 -19.20 -20.25
N ASP A 50 7.24 -18.29 -21.21
CA ASP A 50 8.44 -17.84 -21.92
C ASP A 50 9.26 -16.97 -20.98
N LEU A 51 10.46 -17.45 -20.59
CA LEU A 51 11.34 -16.77 -19.65
C LEU A 51 11.83 -15.41 -20.16
N LYS A 52 11.93 -15.22 -21.50
CA LYS A 52 12.29 -13.91 -22.06
C LYS A 52 11.15 -12.92 -21.87
N ALA A 53 9.92 -13.34 -22.15
CA ALA A 53 8.74 -12.52 -21.94
C ALA A 53 8.54 -12.18 -20.45
N VAL A 54 8.74 -13.16 -19.57
CA VAL A 54 8.74 -12.95 -18.11
C VAL A 54 9.79 -11.94 -17.68
N GLY A 55 11.03 -12.06 -18.18
CA GLY A 55 12.11 -11.13 -17.86
C GLY A 55 11.84 -9.70 -18.33
N SER A 56 11.37 -9.53 -19.56
CA SER A 56 11.04 -8.20 -20.09
C SER A 56 9.84 -7.58 -19.36
N GLY A 57 8.81 -8.36 -19.06
CA GLY A 57 7.66 -7.91 -18.26
C GLY A 57 8.06 -7.53 -16.84
N PHE A 58 8.92 -8.34 -16.19
CA PHE A 58 9.45 -8.01 -14.87
C PHE A 58 10.25 -6.70 -14.86
N LEU A 59 11.12 -6.47 -15.85
CA LEU A 59 11.86 -5.21 -15.94
C LEU A 59 10.93 -4.00 -16.14
N SER A 60 9.91 -4.14 -16.99
CA SER A 60 8.98 -3.06 -17.29
C SER A 60 8.14 -2.62 -16.08
N VAL A 61 7.72 -3.58 -15.26
CA VAL A 61 6.86 -3.34 -14.10
C VAL A 61 7.68 -3.19 -12.83
N GLY A 62 8.71 -4.02 -12.67
CA GLY A 62 9.49 -4.14 -11.45
C GLY A 62 10.24 -2.87 -11.07
N ILE A 63 10.77 -2.13 -12.05
CA ILE A 63 11.51 -0.89 -11.77
C ILE A 63 10.59 0.16 -11.13
N VAL A 64 9.37 0.31 -11.65
CA VAL A 64 8.38 1.28 -11.12
C VAL A 64 7.95 0.88 -9.70
N TRP A 65 7.64 -0.39 -9.50
CA TRP A 65 7.20 -0.89 -8.21
C TRP A 65 8.32 -0.98 -7.17
N LEU A 66 9.57 -1.18 -7.60
CA LEU A 66 10.73 -1.19 -6.68
C LEU A 66 10.86 0.14 -5.94
N VAL A 67 10.78 1.26 -6.68
CA VAL A 67 10.88 2.61 -6.07
C VAL A 67 9.75 2.85 -5.08
N SER A 68 8.52 2.50 -5.46
CA SER A 68 7.35 2.60 -4.58
C SER A 68 7.51 1.74 -3.34
N SER A 69 7.93 0.48 -3.50
CA SER A 69 8.11 -0.47 -2.39
C SER A 69 9.18 -0.02 -1.40
N VAL A 70 10.29 0.55 -1.88
CA VAL A 70 11.33 1.11 -1.01
C VAL A 70 10.78 2.30 -0.22
N ALA A 71 10.05 3.21 -0.89
CA ALA A 71 9.44 4.35 -0.22
C ALA A 71 8.41 3.91 0.85
N GLU A 72 7.55 2.95 0.51
CA GLU A 72 6.57 2.37 1.44
C GLU A 72 7.25 1.71 2.65
N PHE A 73 8.30 0.94 2.43
CA PHE A 73 9.06 0.32 3.51
C PHE A 73 9.64 1.35 4.47
N LEU A 74 10.27 2.41 3.95
CA LEU A 74 10.87 3.47 4.76
C LEU A 74 9.83 4.28 5.55
N ILE A 75 8.66 4.51 4.97
CA ILE A 75 7.59 5.30 5.60
C ILE A 75 6.87 4.47 6.67
N TYR A 76 6.54 3.21 6.37
CA TYR A 76 5.63 2.44 7.22
C TYR A 76 6.33 1.62 8.31
N THR A 77 7.59 1.24 8.12
CA THR A 77 8.34 0.48 9.13
C THR A 77 8.41 1.20 10.48
N PRO A 78 8.73 2.51 10.58
CA PRO A 78 8.73 3.21 11.85
C PRO A 78 7.34 3.34 12.49
N MET A 79 6.28 3.31 11.66
CA MET A 79 4.90 3.43 12.16
C MET A 79 4.36 2.13 12.72
N LEU A 80 4.73 1.00 12.14
CA LEU A 80 4.16 -0.31 12.44
C LEU A 80 5.03 -1.14 13.38
N GLY A 81 6.31 -0.81 13.50
CA GLY A 81 7.30 -1.63 14.17
C GLY A 81 7.68 -2.88 13.37
N SER A 82 8.57 -3.72 13.93
CA SER A 82 9.09 -4.89 13.23
C SER A 82 8.02 -5.97 13.03
N GLY A 83 7.29 -6.33 14.07
CA GLY A 83 6.26 -7.37 14.01
C GLY A 83 5.09 -7.00 13.10
N GLY A 84 4.55 -5.80 13.28
CA GLY A 84 3.51 -5.26 12.43
C GLY A 84 3.95 -5.11 10.97
N GLY A 85 5.18 -4.67 10.73
CA GLY A 85 5.76 -4.53 9.41
C GLY A 85 5.80 -5.84 8.63
N TYR A 86 6.41 -6.89 9.17
CA TYR A 86 6.45 -8.20 8.50
C TYR A 86 5.07 -8.72 8.14
N LEU A 87 4.14 -8.71 9.09
CA LEU A 87 2.76 -9.18 8.85
C LEU A 87 2.05 -8.33 7.79
N ALA A 88 2.22 -7.03 7.84
CA ALA A 88 1.57 -6.13 6.92
C ALA A 88 2.04 -6.33 5.47
N PHE A 89 3.35 -6.46 5.26
CA PHE A 89 3.92 -6.69 3.92
C PHE A 89 3.61 -8.09 3.38
N ILE A 90 3.59 -9.13 4.23
CA ILE A 90 3.21 -10.49 3.80
C ILE A 90 1.74 -10.57 3.41
N THR A 91 0.86 -9.98 4.21
CA THR A 91 -0.59 -10.15 4.04
C THR A 91 -1.22 -9.09 3.12
N GLY A 92 -0.46 -8.06 2.71
CA GLY A 92 -0.93 -7.03 1.76
C GLY A 92 -2.02 -6.11 2.30
N ASN A 93 -2.61 -5.32 1.41
CA ASN A 93 -3.66 -4.32 1.73
C ASN A 93 -3.26 -3.32 2.82
N LEU A 94 -2.02 -2.83 2.72
CA LEU A 94 -1.35 -2.03 3.73
C LEU A 94 -2.04 -0.68 3.92
N ILE A 95 -2.12 0.10 2.85
CA ILE A 95 -2.54 1.50 2.87
C ILE A 95 -4.03 1.64 3.20
N ASN A 96 -4.86 0.75 2.64
CA ASN A 96 -6.31 0.92 2.71
C ASN A 96 -6.92 0.36 3.99
N MET A 97 -6.28 -0.62 4.61
CA MET A 97 -6.86 -1.32 5.76
C MET A 97 -5.93 -1.37 6.96
N LYS A 98 -4.70 -1.85 6.80
CA LYS A 98 -3.83 -2.16 7.94
C LYS A 98 -3.29 -0.93 8.63
N ILE A 99 -2.81 0.05 7.85
CA ILE A 99 -2.32 1.31 8.42
C ILE A 99 -3.44 2.05 9.15
N PRO A 100 -4.64 2.27 8.57
CA PRO A 100 -5.75 2.86 9.30
C PRO A 100 -6.13 2.10 10.58
N CYS A 101 -6.14 0.75 10.56
CA CYS A 101 -6.41 -0.05 11.75
C CYS A 101 -5.35 0.15 12.82
N ALA A 102 -4.07 0.09 12.45
CA ALA A 102 -2.96 0.29 13.40
C ALA A 102 -2.94 1.71 13.98
N MET A 103 -3.20 2.73 13.14
CA MET A 103 -3.29 4.11 13.58
C MET A 103 -4.46 4.33 14.56
N ASN A 104 -5.64 3.82 14.23
CA ASN A 104 -6.80 3.93 15.11
C ASN A 104 -6.56 3.22 16.45
N ALA A 105 -6.03 2.00 16.43
CA ALA A 105 -5.72 1.26 17.66
C ALA A 105 -4.69 1.99 18.52
N ARG A 106 -3.64 2.53 17.91
CA ARG A 106 -2.64 3.35 18.58
C ARG A 106 -3.24 4.61 19.21
N ASP A 107 -4.09 5.32 18.46
CA ASP A 107 -4.71 6.57 18.92
C ASP A 107 -5.69 6.31 20.07
N MET A 108 -6.41 5.17 20.06
CA MET A 108 -7.28 4.74 21.17
C MET A 108 -6.53 4.48 22.47
N VAL A 109 -5.29 4.00 22.39
CA VAL A 109 -4.46 3.69 23.57
C VAL A 109 -3.54 4.86 23.95
N GLY A 110 -3.42 5.88 23.08
CA GLY A 110 -2.51 7.01 23.29
C GLY A 110 -1.03 6.67 23.13
N ALA A 111 -0.69 5.58 22.44
CA ALA A 111 0.69 5.18 22.22
C ALA A 111 1.38 6.07 21.19
N LYS A 112 2.63 6.46 21.46
CA LYS A 112 3.42 7.30 20.55
C LYS A 112 4.16 6.44 19.53
N THR A 113 4.26 6.90 18.29
CA THR A 113 5.04 6.25 17.23
C THR A 113 6.47 6.00 17.67
N GLY A 114 6.99 4.80 17.40
CA GLY A 114 8.35 4.40 17.74
C GLY A 114 8.54 3.88 19.17
N THR A 115 7.48 3.80 19.96
CA THR A 115 7.52 3.20 21.31
C THR A 115 7.25 1.69 21.26
N LYS A 116 7.62 0.97 22.33
CA LYS A 116 7.32 -0.46 22.49
C LYS A 116 5.81 -0.74 22.47
N GLU A 117 5.05 0.11 23.11
CA GLU A 117 3.59 0.07 23.15
C GLU A 117 3.01 0.20 21.73
N ASN A 118 3.52 1.14 20.94
CA ASN A 118 3.10 1.30 19.54
C ASN A 118 3.37 0.02 18.74
N GLU A 119 4.53 -0.60 18.90
CA GLU A 119 4.87 -1.82 18.15
C GLU A 119 3.94 -2.98 18.50
N ILE A 120 3.67 -3.20 19.77
CA ILE A 120 2.76 -4.27 20.23
C ILE A 120 1.35 -4.02 19.74
N ILE A 121 0.83 -2.82 19.92
CA ILE A 121 -0.54 -2.46 19.54
C ILE A 121 -0.72 -2.53 18.01
N SER A 122 0.24 -2.00 17.25
CA SER A 122 0.22 -2.10 15.79
C SER A 122 0.26 -3.56 15.33
N THR A 123 1.10 -4.40 15.94
CA THR A 123 1.19 -5.81 15.61
C THR A 123 -0.14 -6.53 15.85
N ILE A 124 -0.74 -6.36 17.03
CA ILE A 124 -2.05 -6.96 17.36
C ILE A 124 -3.14 -6.49 16.40
N SER A 125 -3.18 -5.19 16.11
CA SER A 125 -4.16 -4.61 15.18
C SER A 125 -4.02 -5.20 13.79
N ILE A 126 -2.79 -5.37 13.29
CA ILE A 126 -2.51 -5.94 11.96
C ILE A 126 -2.86 -7.43 11.92
N VAL A 127 -2.56 -8.19 12.99
CA VAL A 127 -2.98 -9.59 13.11
C VAL A 127 -4.49 -9.70 12.99
N THR A 128 -5.23 -8.95 13.78
CA THR A 128 -6.70 -8.96 13.79
C THR A 128 -7.26 -8.57 12.42
N SER A 129 -6.77 -7.49 11.84
CA SER A 129 -7.17 -7.04 10.49
C SER A 129 -6.88 -8.09 9.43
N SER A 130 -5.74 -8.78 9.53
CA SER A 130 -5.35 -9.84 8.59
C SER A 130 -6.26 -11.07 8.70
N LEU A 131 -6.58 -11.49 9.92
CA LEU A 131 -7.50 -12.61 10.16
C LEU A 131 -8.90 -12.32 9.60
N VAL A 132 -9.43 -11.12 9.84
CA VAL A 132 -10.71 -10.70 9.27
C VAL A 132 -10.66 -10.70 7.75
N THR A 133 -9.60 -10.18 7.16
CA THR A 133 -9.42 -10.16 5.70
C THR A 133 -9.39 -11.57 5.13
N ILE A 134 -8.63 -12.49 5.74
CA ILE A 134 -8.55 -13.89 5.31
C ILE A 134 -9.91 -14.57 5.41
N LEU A 135 -10.64 -14.34 6.49
CA LEU A 135 -11.99 -14.88 6.67
C LEU A 135 -12.94 -14.40 5.57
N VAL A 136 -12.97 -13.10 5.31
CA VAL A 136 -13.81 -12.50 4.25
C VAL A 136 -13.44 -13.06 2.88
N LEU A 137 -12.14 -13.19 2.57
CA LEU A 137 -11.67 -13.78 1.32
C LEU A 137 -12.08 -15.26 1.21
N ALA A 138 -11.94 -16.05 2.29
CA ALA A 138 -12.34 -17.46 2.30
C ALA A 138 -13.84 -17.60 2.03
N ILE A 139 -14.68 -16.79 2.68
CA ILE A 139 -16.12 -16.73 2.43
C ILE A 139 -16.39 -16.34 0.98
N GLY A 140 -15.70 -15.31 0.46
CA GLY A 140 -15.82 -14.85 -0.92
C GLY A 140 -15.52 -15.96 -1.93
N VAL A 141 -14.44 -16.73 -1.71
CA VAL A 141 -14.08 -17.86 -2.56
C VAL A 141 -15.15 -18.97 -2.51
N LEU A 142 -15.65 -19.31 -1.33
CA LEU A 142 -16.72 -20.30 -1.18
C LEU A 142 -18.02 -19.88 -1.88
N LEU A 143 -18.32 -18.57 -1.84
CA LEU A 143 -19.51 -18.01 -2.48
C LEU A 143 -19.32 -17.71 -3.97
N MET A 144 -18.11 -17.81 -4.51
CA MET A 144 -17.84 -17.45 -5.91
C MET A 144 -18.69 -18.28 -6.88
N VAL A 145 -18.77 -19.61 -6.68
CA VAL A 145 -19.55 -20.49 -7.56
C VAL A 145 -21.04 -20.18 -7.52
N PRO A 146 -21.72 -20.13 -6.35
CA PRO A 146 -23.13 -19.80 -6.30
C PRO A 146 -23.46 -18.36 -6.73
N LEU A 147 -22.52 -17.42 -6.60
CA LEU A 147 -22.70 -16.03 -7.04
C LEU A 147 -22.39 -15.82 -8.52
N GLN A 148 -21.78 -16.78 -9.20
CA GLN A 148 -21.39 -16.66 -10.62
C GLN A 148 -22.53 -16.20 -11.55
N PRO A 149 -23.77 -16.70 -11.45
CA PRO A 149 -24.89 -16.22 -12.29
C PRO A 149 -25.19 -14.72 -12.08
N ILE A 150 -25.00 -14.23 -10.86
CA ILE A 150 -25.20 -12.80 -10.52
C ILE A 150 -24.03 -11.98 -11.05
N LEU A 151 -22.81 -12.44 -10.86
CA LEU A 151 -21.59 -11.75 -11.29
C LEU A 151 -21.49 -11.65 -12.82
N GLN A 152 -22.00 -12.62 -13.55
CA GLN A 152 -22.03 -12.66 -15.02
C GLN A 152 -23.33 -12.10 -15.63
N SER A 153 -24.25 -11.59 -14.82
CA SER A 153 -25.47 -10.94 -15.30
C SER A 153 -25.13 -9.77 -16.22
N PRO A 154 -25.68 -9.69 -17.46
CA PRO A 154 -25.42 -8.60 -18.39
C PRO A 154 -25.71 -7.21 -17.82
N VAL A 155 -26.63 -7.12 -16.86
CA VAL A 155 -27.01 -5.85 -16.19
C VAL A 155 -25.96 -5.44 -15.15
N LEU A 156 -25.38 -6.41 -14.42
CA LEU A 156 -24.44 -6.13 -13.33
C LEU A 156 -22.99 -6.20 -13.77
N TYR A 157 -22.68 -6.93 -14.81
CA TYR A 157 -21.32 -7.11 -15.32
C TYR A 157 -20.55 -5.78 -15.52
N PRO A 158 -21.13 -4.73 -16.14
CA PRO A 158 -20.44 -3.44 -16.28
C PRO A 158 -20.09 -2.78 -14.94
N ALA A 159 -20.92 -2.99 -13.90
CA ALA A 159 -20.64 -2.47 -12.57
C ALA A 159 -19.45 -3.22 -11.93
N PHE A 160 -19.39 -4.54 -12.09
CA PHE A 160 -18.25 -5.34 -11.57
C PHE A 160 -16.95 -5.05 -12.30
N GLU A 161 -16.97 -4.84 -13.61
CA GLU A 161 -15.79 -4.41 -14.38
C GLU A 161 -15.20 -3.09 -13.87
N ASN A 162 -16.04 -2.18 -13.41
CA ASN A 162 -15.63 -0.87 -12.94
C ASN A 162 -15.40 -0.76 -11.42
N VAL A 163 -15.46 -1.88 -10.66
CA VAL A 163 -15.23 -1.87 -9.21
C VAL A 163 -13.84 -1.35 -8.86
N VAL A 164 -12.80 -1.76 -9.59
CA VAL A 164 -11.42 -1.34 -9.32
C VAL A 164 -11.22 0.15 -9.60
N PRO A 165 -11.59 0.69 -10.78
CA PRO A 165 -11.58 2.14 -11.02
C PRO A 165 -12.40 2.94 -10.00
N ALA A 166 -13.58 2.46 -9.62
CA ALA A 166 -14.44 3.12 -8.63
C ALA A 166 -13.78 3.17 -7.23
N LEU A 167 -13.14 2.08 -6.81
CA LEU A 167 -12.40 2.00 -5.56
C LEU A 167 -11.24 3.00 -5.54
N PHE A 168 -10.45 3.06 -6.62
CA PHE A 168 -9.36 4.03 -6.73
C PHE A 168 -9.87 5.47 -6.77
N GLY A 169 -11.01 5.72 -7.43
CA GLY A 169 -11.66 7.03 -7.41
C GLY A 169 -12.08 7.46 -6.00
N ALA A 170 -12.70 6.57 -5.24
CA ALA A 170 -13.09 6.83 -3.85
C ALA A 170 -11.88 7.09 -2.94
N MET A 171 -10.79 6.34 -3.12
CA MET A 171 -9.53 6.58 -2.40
C MET A 171 -8.90 7.92 -2.78
N ALA A 172 -8.84 8.24 -4.06
CA ALA A 172 -8.32 9.50 -4.56
C ALA A 172 -9.08 10.69 -3.95
N TYR A 173 -10.40 10.61 -3.81
CA TYR A 173 -11.21 11.63 -3.17
C TYR A 173 -10.78 11.92 -1.72
N LYS A 174 -10.46 10.87 -0.93
CA LYS A 174 -9.97 11.02 0.45
C LYS A 174 -8.71 11.90 0.53
N TYR A 175 -7.78 11.70 -0.40
CA TYR A 175 -6.53 12.46 -0.46
C TYR A 175 -6.74 13.85 -1.08
N TYR A 176 -7.54 13.95 -2.14
CA TYR A 176 -7.82 15.20 -2.82
C TYR A 176 -8.53 16.20 -1.92
N ARG A 177 -9.47 15.75 -1.10
CA ARG A 177 -10.20 16.61 -0.16
C ARG A 177 -9.29 17.37 0.80
N LYS A 178 -8.16 16.81 1.19
CA LYS A 178 -7.19 17.46 2.08
C LYS A 178 -6.36 18.55 1.39
N ASN A 179 -6.06 18.36 0.10
CA ASN A 179 -5.16 19.22 -0.66
C ASN A 179 -5.71 19.51 -2.07
N MET A 180 -6.98 19.92 -2.13
CA MET A 180 -7.69 20.14 -3.40
C MET A 180 -6.92 21.09 -4.34
N ASN A 181 -6.35 22.16 -3.78
CA ASN A 181 -5.59 23.14 -4.55
C ASN A 181 -4.37 22.55 -5.28
N ILE A 182 -3.78 21.49 -4.73
CA ILE A 182 -2.62 20.81 -5.34
C ILE A 182 -3.10 19.71 -6.30
N ALA A 183 -4.12 18.97 -5.89
CA ALA A 183 -4.59 17.78 -6.59
C ALA A 183 -5.34 18.09 -7.89
N ILE A 184 -5.99 19.25 -7.97
CA ILE A 184 -6.82 19.64 -9.12
C ILE A 184 -6.00 19.83 -10.40
N PHE A 185 -4.76 20.32 -10.30
CA PHE A 185 -3.89 20.58 -11.45
C PHE A 185 -3.49 19.29 -12.18
N PRO A 186 -2.86 18.31 -11.54
CA PRO A 186 -2.53 17.06 -12.23
C PRO A 186 -3.79 16.34 -12.72
N PHE A 187 -4.91 16.41 -11.99
CA PHE A 187 -6.16 15.81 -12.41
C PHE A 187 -6.67 16.41 -13.72
N ILE A 188 -6.76 17.74 -13.82
CA ILE A 188 -7.22 18.43 -15.06
C ILE A 188 -6.25 18.14 -16.20
N ILE A 189 -4.93 18.31 -15.98
CA ILE A 189 -3.93 18.14 -17.02
C ILE A 189 -3.99 16.70 -17.57
N MET A 190 -4.04 15.69 -16.71
CA MET A 190 -4.10 14.30 -17.13
C MET A 190 -5.43 13.97 -17.80
N SER A 191 -6.56 14.50 -17.32
CA SER A 191 -7.87 14.31 -17.96
C SER A 191 -7.89 14.88 -19.38
N VAL A 192 -7.38 16.08 -19.56
CA VAL A 192 -7.26 16.70 -20.89
C VAL A 192 -6.33 15.90 -21.80
N LEU A 193 -5.20 15.44 -21.27
CA LEU A 193 -4.21 14.66 -22.02
C LEU A 193 -4.80 13.34 -22.52
N PHE A 194 -5.49 12.59 -21.67
CA PHE A 194 -6.14 11.32 -22.05
C PHE A 194 -7.32 11.53 -23.03
N THR A 195 -8.00 12.67 -22.93
CA THR A 195 -9.09 12.99 -23.86
C THR A 195 -8.55 13.37 -25.25
N LEU A 196 -7.45 14.13 -25.32
CA LEU A 196 -6.84 14.56 -26.58
C LEU A 196 -6.06 13.43 -27.27
N ILE A 197 -5.45 12.53 -26.49
CA ILE A 197 -4.62 11.45 -27.01
C ILE A 197 -5.10 10.11 -26.42
N PRO A 198 -6.16 9.50 -26.97
CA PRO A 198 -6.73 8.25 -26.44
C PRO A 198 -5.74 7.08 -26.41
N GLY A 199 -4.72 7.09 -27.29
CA GLY A 199 -3.66 6.08 -27.30
C GLY A 199 -2.82 6.00 -26.00
N LEU A 200 -2.83 7.06 -25.18
CA LEU A 200 -2.14 7.04 -23.89
C LEU A 200 -2.87 6.20 -22.82
N ILE A 201 -4.13 5.83 -23.04
CA ILE A 201 -4.89 4.98 -22.12
C ILE A 201 -4.23 3.60 -21.98
N SER A 202 -3.66 3.08 -23.07
CA SER A 202 -2.90 1.81 -23.03
C SER A 202 -1.57 1.91 -22.25
N SER A 203 -1.09 3.13 -22.01
CA SER A 203 0.17 3.41 -21.33
C SER A 203 -0.03 4.10 -19.96
N THR A 204 -1.19 3.89 -19.32
CA THR A 204 -1.58 4.55 -18.06
C THR A 204 -0.51 4.40 -16.97
N SER A 205 0.14 3.25 -16.89
CA SER A 205 1.21 2.99 -15.91
C SER A 205 2.41 3.93 -16.07
N PHE A 206 2.78 4.28 -17.30
CA PHE A 206 3.85 5.25 -17.55
C PHE A 206 3.43 6.69 -17.25
N MET A 207 2.13 6.99 -17.34
CA MET A 207 1.59 8.32 -17.05
C MET A 207 1.58 8.67 -15.56
N ILE A 208 1.80 7.70 -14.68
CA ILE A 208 1.97 7.93 -13.23
C ILE A 208 3.17 8.84 -12.96
N VAL A 209 4.29 8.64 -13.68
CA VAL A 209 5.52 9.44 -13.50
C VAL A 209 5.31 10.91 -13.84
N PRO A 210 4.84 11.30 -15.04
CA PRO A 210 4.59 12.70 -15.35
C PRO A 210 3.49 13.31 -14.47
N SER A 211 2.44 12.56 -14.11
CA SER A 211 1.41 13.01 -13.18
C SER A 211 1.98 13.34 -11.80
N GLY A 212 2.85 12.46 -11.28
CA GLY A 212 3.56 12.67 -10.02
C GLY A 212 4.52 13.88 -10.07
N ALA A 213 5.25 14.04 -11.17
CA ALA A 213 6.12 15.19 -11.37
C ALA A 213 5.34 16.53 -11.39
N ILE A 214 4.19 16.56 -12.07
CA ILE A 214 3.28 17.71 -12.08
C ILE A 214 2.78 18.01 -10.66
N ALA A 215 2.36 16.99 -9.92
CA ALA A 215 1.86 17.16 -8.54
C ALA A 215 2.95 17.72 -7.61
N ILE A 216 4.17 17.21 -7.70
CA ILE A 216 5.33 17.69 -6.92
C ILE A 216 5.68 19.14 -7.31
N GLY A 217 5.70 19.45 -8.61
CA GLY A 217 5.97 20.79 -9.11
C GLY A 217 4.95 21.81 -8.60
N VAL A 218 3.66 21.46 -8.67
CA VAL A 218 2.58 22.30 -8.15
C VAL A 218 2.69 22.48 -6.64
N ALA A 219 2.93 21.40 -5.90
CA ALA A 219 3.12 21.45 -4.44
C ALA A 219 4.29 22.34 -4.05
N TYR A 220 5.40 22.25 -4.79
CA TYR A 220 6.57 23.13 -4.57
C TYR A 220 6.27 24.61 -4.82
N LEU A 221 5.52 24.90 -5.89
CA LEU A 221 5.11 26.29 -6.18
C LEU A 221 4.22 26.88 -5.06
N PHE A 222 3.25 26.10 -4.59
CA PHE A 222 2.40 26.51 -3.45
C PHE A 222 3.20 26.69 -2.17
N TYR A 223 4.14 25.79 -1.88
CA TYR A 223 5.03 25.91 -0.73
C TYR A 223 5.88 27.18 -0.80
N LYS A 224 6.51 27.46 -1.96
CA LYS A 224 7.32 28.65 -2.18
C LYS A 224 6.50 29.94 -2.01
N LYS A 225 5.26 29.96 -2.52
CA LYS A 225 4.34 31.09 -2.36
C LYS A 225 3.97 31.30 -0.89
N SER A 226 3.60 30.25 -0.18
CA SER A 226 3.25 30.32 1.25
C SER A 226 4.44 30.80 2.11
N LYS A 227 5.66 30.32 1.81
CA LYS A 227 6.87 30.77 2.52
C LYS A 227 7.13 32.25 2.29
N LYS A 228 6.95 32.77 1.07
CA LYS A 228 7.16 34.20 0.76
C LYS A 228 6.13 35.09 1.48
N THR A 229 4.87 34.64 1.59
CA THR A 229 3.82 35.38 2.32
C THR A 229 4.15 35.46 3.80
N ARG A 230 4.58 34.35 4.43
CA ARG A 230 4.97 34.34 5.84
C ARG A 230 6.20 35.22 6.15
N MET A 231 7.15 35.31 5.23
CA MET A 231 8.32 36.19 5.39
C MET A 231 7.94 37.67 5.33
N ASN A 232 7.00 38.02 4.43
CA ASN A 232 6.51 39.39 4.32
C ASN A 232 5.62 39.82 5.50
N GLU A 233 4.89 38.88 6.13
CA GLU A 233 4.09 39.14 7.33
C GLU A 233 4.98 39.29 8.59
N GLY A 234 6.09 38.55 8.69
CA GLY A 234 7.06 38.68 9.79
C GLY A 234 8.01 39.89 9.71
N GLU A 235 8.08 40.57 8.58
CA GLU A 235 8.82 41.85 8.43
C GLU A 235 7.94 43.08 8.71
N SER A 236 6.64 42.88 8.97
CA SER A 236 5.66 43.96 9.23
C SER A 236 5.25 44.09 10.71
N GLU A 237 5.83 43.28 11.61
CA GLU A 237 5.79 43.42 13.08
C GLU A 237 7.15 43.91 13.64
#